data_62a2e026786707af6434ae3892bd70d8
#
_entry.id   62a2e026786707af6434ae3892bd70d8
#
_cell.length_a   1.000
_cell.length_b   1.000
_cell.length_c   1.000
_cell.angle_alpha   90.00
_cell.angle_beta   90.00
_cell.angle_gamma   90.00
#
_symmetry.space_group_name_H-M   'P 1'
#
loop_
_entity.id
_entity.type
_entity.pdbx_description
1 polymer ?
#
loop_
_entity_poly.entity_id
_entity_poly.type
_entity_poly.pdbx_seq_one_letter_code
_entity_poly.pdbx_strand_id
1 'polypeptide(L)'
;MHQKLRRRDFLAAAAAAALLGTDSKGQEGKEVQREVRLEFLRPKELEEAQASCPTIFQPLGTIEWHGVHNVVGVDALKAHALCVRAAQKSGGLVAPALYGGVGGVNQPHTFIMDPENNIYSKILRPWLEQLCREMARDGFRAIIILTGHYGAAQQIVVRETAVRMSRALAIPVLGTPEYLLALDVDYTGDHAAWGETSLMMCLYPNTVDLSRLGEPPYQGVSGRDPKTEASAEDGRLLTETIVSRLAILAEKMPTWDDKMLERFIDSEAALVAKQLSAPKGKNNIWTAWRNIGSAMRNYGRQLAEGRFEDIKASVAGL
;
A
#
# COMPACT_ATOMS: atom_id res chain seq x y z
N MET A 1 -25.01 26.84 -40.07
CA MET A 1 -26.04 27.46 -39.19
C MET A 1 -25.64 27.20 -37.76
N HIS A 2 -24.97 28.16 -37.10
CA HIS A 2 -24.56 28.08 -35.69
C HIS A 2 -25.66 28.76 -34.85
N GLN A 3 -26.38 27.97 -34.04
CA GLN A 3 -27.28 28.52 -33.03
C GLN A 3 -26.48 28.93 -31.81
N LYS A 4 -26.40 30.22 -31.53
CA LYS A 4 -25.87 30.80 -30.29
C LYS A 4 -26.88 30.60 -29.17
N LEU A 5 -26.61 29.74 -28.21
CA LEU A 5 -27.35 29.65 -26.94
C LEU A 5 -27.13 30.93 -26.13
N ARG A 6 -28.23 31.58 -25.72
CA ARG A 6 -28.22 32.88 -25.04
C ARG A 6 -28.07 32.68 -23.52
N ARG A 7 -27.29 33.55 -22.92
CA ARG A 7 -26.98 33.63 -21.47
C ARG A 7 -28.18 33.68 -20.50
N ARG A 8 -29.42 33.73 -21.02
CA ARG A 8 -30.64 33.86 -20.20
C ARG A 8 -31.19 32.54 -19.67
N ASP A 9 -30.76 31.40 -20.17
CA ASP A 9 -31.31 30.09 -19.81
C ASP A 9 -30.61 29.46 -18.59
N PHE A 10 -29.52 30.08 -18.10
CA PHE A 10 -28.78 29.62 -16.92
C PHE A 10 -29.26 30.19 -15.57
N LEU A 11 -30.11 31.18 -15.58
CA LEU A 11 -30.58 31.86 -14.33
C LEU A 11 -31.94 31.36 -13.81
N ALA A 12 -32.62 30.50 -14.56
CA ALA A 12 -33.95 29.97 -14.18
C ALA A 12 -33.88 28.66 -13.37
N ALA A 13 -32.71 27.98 -13.29
CA ALA A 13 -32.55 26.71 -12.55
C ALA A 13 -32.09 26.88 -11.10
N ALA A 14 -31.74 28.10 -10.68
CA ALA A 14 -31.21 28.35 -9.33
C ALA A 14 -32.26 28.86 -8.29
N ALA A 15 -33.51 29.01 -8.70
CA ALA A 15 -34.56 29.62 -7.84
C ALA A 15 -35.62 28.63 -7.33
N ALA A 16 -35.51 27.33 -7.60
CA ALA A 16 -36.51 26.32 -7.22
C ALA A 16 -36.11 25.40 -6.05
N ALA A 17 -34.99 25.65 -5.37
CA ALA A 17 -34.49 24.81 -4.27
C ALA A 17 -34.61 25.44 -2.86
N ALA A 18 -35.38 26.50 -2.69
CA ALA A 18 -35.49 27.23 -1.44
C ALA A 18 -36.91 27.28 -0.86
N LEU A 19 -37.63 26.16 -0.78
CA LEU A 19 -38.85 26.03 0.03
C LEU A 19 -39.23 24.56 0.22
N LEU A 20 -38.55 23.85 1.10
CA LEU A 20 -39.12 22.69 1.80
C LEU A 20 -38.54 22.62 3.22
N GLY A 21 -39.42 22.67 4.13
CA GLY A 21 -39.47 22.69 5.54
C GLY A 21 -38.34 22.05 6.37
N THR A 22 -38.02 22.75 7.41
CA THR A 22 -37.34 22.29 8.60
C THR A 22 -38.03 21.10 9.24
N ASP A 23 -37.41 19.91 9.15
CA ASP A 23 -37.58 18.84 10.14
C ASP A 23 -36.20 18.49 10.72
N SER A 24 -35.93 19.12 11.85
CA SER A 24 -34.78 18.82 12.70
C SER A 24 -35.07 17.58 13.54
N LYS A 25 -34.73 16.40 13.03
CA LYS A 25 -34.54 15.21 13.89
C LYS A 25 -33.31 14.41 13.39
N GLY A 26 -32.24 14.45 14.22
CA GLY A 26 -31.28 13.37 14.37
C GLY A 26 -30.39 13.09 13.15
N GLN A 27 -29.58 14.04 12.70
CA GLN A 27 -28.29 13.70 12.11
C GLN A 27 -27.31 13.49 13.28
N GLU A 28 -27.14 12.22 13.68
CA GLU A 28 -25.91 11.81 14.34
C GLU A 28 -24.77 12.30 13.44
N GLY A 29 -23.92 13.18 14.00
CA GLY A 29 -22.83 13.78 13.25
C GLY A 29 -21.93 12.68 12.69
N LYS A 30 -22.00 12.43 11.39
CA LYS A 30 -20.93 11.76 10.69
C LYS A 30 -19.71 12.64 10.92
N GLU A 31 -18.80 12.18 11.75
CA GLU A 31 -17.47 12.76 11.91
C GLU A 31 -16.92 12.94 10.50
N VAL A 32 -16.73 14.20 10.08
CA VAL A 32 -16.21 14.49 8.73
C VAL A 32 -14.80 13.97 8.74
N GLN A 33 -14.58 12.81 8.12
CA GLN A 33 -13.26 12.23 8.03
C GLN A 33 -12.33 13.25 7.36
N ARG A 34 -11.26 13.60 8.07
CA ARG A 34 -10.25 14.52 7.57
C ARG A 34 -9.70 14.04 6.22
N GLU A 35 -9.56 14.96 5.26
CA GLU A 35 -8.83 14.66 4.02
C GLU A 35 -7.34 14.46 4.35
N VAL A 36 -6.77 13.37 3.85
CA VAL A 36 -5.37 12.99 4.08
C VAL A 36 -4.60 12.78 2.78
N ARG A 37 -5.29 12.86 1.64
CA ARG A 37 -4.68 12.70 0.32
C ARG A 37 -4.06 14.03 -0.12
N LEU A 38 -2.75 13.99 -0.35
CA LEU A 38 -1.93 15.17 -0.60
C LEU A 38 -2.47 16.05 -1.74
N GLU A 39 -2.91 15.42 -2.84
CA GLU A 39 -3.40 16.09 -4.05
C GLU A 39 -4.71 16.86 -3.87
N PHE A 40 -5.40 16.67 -2.75
CA PHE A 40 -6.64 17.38 -2.42
C PHE A 40 -6.45 18.46 -1.34
N LEU A 41 -5.24 18.60 -0.77
CA LEU A 41 -4.94 19.57 0.28
C LEU A 41 -4.40 20.88 -0.30
N ARG A 42 -4.80 21.98 0.30
CA ARG A 42 -4.19 23.28 0.07
C ARG A 42 -2.92 23.43 0.92
N PRO A 43 -1.98 24.32 0.56
CA PRO A 43 -0.70 24.45 1.28
C PRO A 43 -0.86 24.56 2.81
N LYS A 44 -1.78 25.39 3.30
CA LYS A 44 -2.01 25.55 4.75
C LYS A 44 -2.53 24.29 5.43
N GLU A 45 -3.44 23.57 4.79
CA GLU A 45 -3.97 22.29 5.28
C GLU A 45 -2.87 21.22 5.35
N LEU A 46 -1.96 21.24 4.37
CA LEU A 46 -0.79 20.38 4.35
C LEU A 46 0.18 20.73 5.48
N GLU A 47 0.52 22.00 5.67
CA GLU A 47 1.38 22.46 6.75
C GLU A 47 0.85 22.06 8.14
N GLU A 48 -0.44 22.25 8.38
CA GLU A 48 -1.11 21.86 9.63
C GLU A 48 -1.07 20.33 9.84
N ALA A 49 -1.31 19.57 8.78
CA ALA A 49 -1.26 18.11 8.83
C ALA A 49 0.15 17.60 9.14
N GLN A 50 1.16 18.12 8.43
CA GLN A 50 2.55 17.77 8.59
C GLN A 50 3.09 18.14 9.98
N ALA A 51 2.66 19.28 10.53
CA ALA A 51 3.01 19.68 11.89
C ALA A 51 2.45 18.70 12.94
N SER A 52 1.29 18.11 12.68
CA SER A 52 0.65 17.14 13.57
C SER A 52 1.29 15.75 13.47
N CYS A 53 1.53 15.25 12.25
CA CYS A 53 2.13 13.94 11.99
C CYS A 53 2.99 14.03 10.72
N PRO A 54 4.32 14.23 10.84
CA PRO A 54 5.22 14.42 9.69
C PRO A 54 5.56 13.10 8.99
N THR A 55 4.56 12.24 8.80
CA THR A 55 4.68 10.97 8.08
C THR A 55 3.90 11.01 6.79
N ILE A 56 4.53 10.57 5.70
CA ILE A 56 3.89 10.42 4.40
C ILE A 56 3.91 8.95 3.96
N PHE A 57 2.76 8.48 3.48
CA PHE A 57 2.62 7.19 2.82
C PHE A 57 2.73 7.35 1.31
N GLN A 58 3.52 6.50 0.68
CA GLN A 58 3.61 6.36 -0.76
C GLN A 58 3.02 5.01 -1.18
N PRO A 59 1.75 4.94 -1.58
CA PRO A 59 1.19 3.71 -2.13
C PRO A 59 1.75 3.42 -3.52
N LEU A 60 2.05 2.15 -3.78
CA LEU A 60 2.64 1.66 -5.02
C LEU A 60 1.98 0.35 -5.45
N GLY A 61 1.69 0.21 -6.72
CA GLY A 61 1.18 -1.02 -7.32
C GLY A 61 1.39 -1.03 -8.82
N THR A 62 0.65 -1.86 -9.53
CA THR A 62 0.68 -1.87 -11.00
C THR A 62 -0.70 -2.12 -11.58
N ILE A 63 -0.80 -2.09 -12.91
CA ILE A 63 -1.92 -2.68 -13.63
C ILE A 63 -1.52 -4.12 -13.93
N GLU A 64 -2.25 -5.07 -13.37
CA GLU A 64 -1.97 -6.49 -13.50
C GLU A 64 -3.25 -7.31 -13.58
N TRP A 65 -3.20 -8.40 -14.32
CA TRP A 65 -4.30 -9.38 -14.37
C TRP A 65 -4.52 -10.03 -13.00
N HIS A 66 -5.71 -9.87 -12.44
CA HIS A 66 -6.11 -10.46 -11.16
C HIS A 66 -7.33 -11.38 -11.32
N GLY A 67 -7.22 -12.34 -12.26
CA GLY A 67 -8.34 -13.22 -12.61
C GLY A 67 -9.46 -12.46 -13.34
N VAL A 68 -10.54 -13.17 -13.65
CA VAL A 68 -11.72 -12.57 -14.32
C VAL A 68 -12.70 -11.91 -13.32
N HIS A 69 -12.49 -12.12 -12.05
CA HIS A 69 -13.37 -11.71 -10.96
C HIS A 69 -12.95 -10.40 -10.26
N ASN A 70 -11.71 -9.97 -10.46
CA ASN A 70 -11.18 -8.71 -9.93
C ASN A 70 -10.89 -7.70 -11.05
N VAL A 71 -10.77 -6.44 -10.67
CA VAL A 71 -10.29 -5.38 -11.58
C VAL A 71 -8.77 -5.45 -11.72
N VAL A 72 -8.23 -4.93 -12.84
CA VAL A 72 -6.77 -4.95 -13.10
C VAL A 72 -5.96 -3.97 -12.24
N GLY A 73 -6.60 -3.12 -11.47
CA GLY A 73 -5.95 -2.13 -10.60
C GLY A 73 -5.81 -2.56 -9.13
N VAL A 74 -6.03 -3.83 -8.80
CA VAL A 74 -6.04 -4.35 -7.41
C VAL A 74 -4.86 -3.84 -6.60
N ASP A 75 -3.65 -3.96 -7.10
CA ASP A 75 -2.42 -3.62 -6.39
C ASP A 75 -2.39 -2.19 -5.86
N ALA A 76 -2.53 -1.23 -6.77
CA ALA A 76 -2.46 0.18 -6.39
C ALA A 76 -3.70 0.62 -5.60
N LEU A 77 -4.88 0.09 -5.92
CA LEU A 77 -6.13 0.42 -5.24
C LEU A 77 -6.09 -0.03 -3.78
N LYS A 78 -5.72 -1.29 -3.50
CA LYS A 78 -5.65 -1.78 -2.11
C LYS A 78 -4.57 -1.07 -1.30
N ALA A 79 -3.36 -0.88 -1.87
CA ALA A 79 -2.30 -0.15 -1.19
C ALA A 79 -2.72 1.29 -0.85
N HIS A 80 -3.35 2.00 -1.79
CA HIS A 80 -3.85 3.35 -1.56
C HIS A 80 -4.93 3.39 -0.47
N ALA A 81 -5.93 2.51 -0.53
CA ALA A 81 -7.00 2.49 0.45
C ALA A 81 -6.52 2.16 1.87
N LEU A 82 -5.55 1.25 2.00
CA LEU A 82 -4.91 0.94 3.28
C LEU A 82 -4.13 2.13 3.83
N CYS A 83 -3.35 2.82 2.98
CA CYS A 83 -2.63 4.04 3.36
C CYS A 83 -3.59 5.15 3.80
N VAL A 84 -4.68 5.40 3.07
CA VAL A 84 -5.69 6.42 3.42
C VAL A 84 -6.29 6.14 4.79
N ARG A 85 -6.72 4.90 5.06
CA ARG A 85 -7.28 4.51 6.36
C ARG A 85 -6.26 4.63 7.49
N ALA A 86 -5.00 4.26 7.23
CA ALA A 86 -3.93 4.42 8.20
C ALA A 86 -3.62 5.89 8.51
N ALA A 87 -3.58 6.74 7.48
CA ALA A 87 -3.37 8.18 7.62
C ALA A 87 -4.54 8.87 8.35
N GLN A 88 -5.77 8.48 8.08
CA GLN A 88 -6.95 8.97 8.81
C GLN A 88 -6.87 8.63 10.31
N LYS A 89 -6.27 7.49 10.67
CA LYS A 89 -6.10 7.06 12.05
C LYS A 89 -4.90 7.73 12.74
N SER A 90 -3.78 7.92 12.05
CA SER A 90 -2.53 8.44 12.62
C SER A 90 -2.35 9.95 12.47
N GLY A 91 -3.06 10.59 11.56
CA GLY A 91 -2.86 11.98 11.19
C GLY A 91 -1.81 12.23 10.09
N GLY A 92 -1.17 11.19 9.56
CA GLY A 92 -0.24 11.31 8.44
C GLY A 92 -0.91 11.68 7.11
N LEU A 93 -0.13 11.80 6.05
CA LEU A 93 -0.60 12.14 4.71
C LEU A 93 -0.30 11.03 3.70
N VAL A 94 -1.06 11.00 2.61
CA VAL A 94 -0.92 9.99 1.55
C VAL A 94 -0.62 10.68 0.23
N ALA A 95 0.50 10.34 -0.39
CA ALA A 95 0.84 10.75 -1.75
C ALA A 95 -0.04 10.01 -2.78
N PRO A 96 -0.23 10.56 -3.98
CA PRO A 96 -0.91 9.86 -5.07
C PRO A 96 -0.32 8.48 -5.33
N ALA A 97 -1.18 7.50 -5.60
CA ALA A 97 -0.74 6.14 -5.87
C ALA A 97 0.11 6.07 -7.15
N LEU A 98 1.23 5.34 -7.09
CA LEU A 98 2.05 5.06 -8.26
C LEU A 98 1.66 3.72 -8.89
N TYR A 99 1.54 3.73 -10.22
CA TYR A 99 1.35 2.54 -11.03
C TYR A 99 2.65 2.19 -11.76
N GLY A 100 3.53 1.43 -11.09
CA GLY A 100 4.85 1.09 -11.62
C GLY A 100 5.37 -0.20 -10.98
N GLY A 101 4.88 -1.35 -11.44
CA GLY A 101 5.27 -2.67 -10.93
C GLY A 101 6.43 -3.30 -11.68
N VAL A 102 7.19 -4.14 -11.00
CA VAL A 102 8.30 -4.91 -11.55
C VAL A 102 8.05 -6.40 -11.38
N GLY A 103 8.10 -7.15 -12.48
CA GLY A 103 7.69 -8.56 -12.49
C GLY A 103 6.19 -8.71 -12.31
N GLY A 104 5.70 -9.94 -12.25
CA GLY A 104 4.28 -10.25 -12.12
C GLY A 104 3.86 -11.42 -13.01
N VAL A 105 2.57 -11.61 -13.16
CA VAL A 105 2.03 -12.66 -14.02
C VAL A 105 2.09 -12.26 -15.50
N ASN A 106 2.51 -13.19 -16.35
CA ASN A 106 2.50 -12.97 -17.80
C ASN A 106 1.10 -13.25 -18.36
N GLN A 107 0.19 -12.30 -18.18
CA GLN A 107 -1.20 -12.38 -18.61
C GLN A 107 -1.60 -11.11 -19.40
N PRO A 108 -2.67 -11.14 -20.20
CA PRO A 108 -3.19 -9.97 -20.86
C PRO A 108 -3.47 -8.82 -19.88
N HIS A 109 -3.41 -7.58 -20.36
CA HIS A 109 -3.71 -6.37 -19.56
C HIS A 109 -2.80 -6.19 -18.32
N THR A 110 -1.56 -6.71 -18.40
CA THR A 110 -0.53 -6.56 -17.37
C THR A 110 0.56 -5.59 -17.85
N PHE A 111 0.78 -4.48 -17.14
CA PHE A 111 1.72 -3.41 -17.49
C PHE A 111 2.83 -3.35 -16.45
N ILE A 112 3.84 -4.20 -16.63
CA ILE A 112 4.94 -4.35 -15.69
C ILE A 112 6.28 -4.00 -16.35
N MET A 113 7.24 -3.60 -15.51
CA MET A 113 8.64 -3.49 -15.92
C MET A 113 9.29 -4.88 -15.93
N ASP A 114 10.04 -5.16 -16.98
CA ASP A 114 10.77 -6.43 -17.10
C ASP A 114 11.85 -6.56 -16.01
N PRO A 115 11.78 -7.59 -15.15
CA PRO A 115 12.76 -7.79 -14.09
C PRO A 115 14.13 -8.26 -14.63
N GLU A 116 14.19 -8.89 -15.80
CA GLU A 116 15.41 -9.50 -16.33
C GLU A 116 16.42 -8.45 -16.84
N ASN A 117 15.94 -7.31 -17.33
CA ASN A 117 16.78 -6.23 -17.87
C ASN A 117 17.17 -5.16 -16.85
N ASN A 118 16.98 -5.41 -15.56
CA ASN A 118 17.26 -4.43 -14.49
C ASN A 118 16.60 -3.05 -14.71
N ILE A 119 15.50 -2.97 -15.45
CA ILE A 119 14.79 -1.72 -15.73
C ILE A 119 14.32 -1.08 -14.43
N TYR A 120 13.91 -1.88 -13.45
CA TYR A 120 13.53 -1.40 -12.13
C TYR A 120 14.64 -0.62 -11.41
N SER A 121 15.93 -1.03 -11.58
CA SER A 121 17.04 -0.32 -11.00
C SER A 121 17.39 0.98 -11.74
N LYS A 122 16.96 1.12 -12.99
CA LYS A 122 17.19 2.29 -13.84
C LYS A 122 16.04 3.29 -13.84
N ILE A 123 14.82 2.85 -13.53
CA ILE A 123 13.61 3.68 -13.57
C ILE A 123 12.97 3.78 -12.19
N LEU A 124 12.45 2.66 -11.67
CA LEU A 124 11.65 2.68 -10.44
C LEU A 124 12.45 3.09 -9.22
N ARG A 125 13.66 2.52 -9.02
CA ARG A 125 14.51 2.90 -7.89
C ARG A 125 14.89 4.38 -7.90
N PRO A 126 15.49 4.95 -8.96
CA PRO A 126 15.83 6.37 -9.00
C PRO A 126 14.62 7.28 -8.81
N TRP A 127 13.46 6.89 -9.33
CA TRP A 127 12.23 7.65 -9.14
C TRP A 127 11.78 7.64 -7.68
N LEU A 128 11.72 6.48 -7.03
CA LEU A 128 11.39 6.39 -5.61
C LEU A 128 12.43 7.11 -4.73
N GLU A 129 13.72 7.00 -5.04
CA GLU A 129 14.79 7.73 -4.34
C GLU A 129 14.59 9.25 -4.44
N GLN A 130 14.22 9.76 -5.63
CA GLN A 130 13.97 11.19 -5.82
C GLN A 130 12.71 11.64 -5.05
N LEU A 131 11.64 10.87 -5.08
CA LEU A 131 10.44 11.17 -4.30
C LEU A 131 10.73 11.23 -2.80
N CYS A 132 11.49 10.27 -2.26
CA CYS A 132 11.89 10.30 -0.86
C CYS A 132 12.71 11.57 -0.51
N ARG A 133 13.61 12.01 -1.40
CA ARG A 133 14.37 13.25 -1.21
C ARG A 133 13.47 14.47 -1.19
N GLU A 134 12.52 14.56 -2.10
CA GLU A 134 11.58 15.68 -2.15
C GLU A 134 10.66 15.71 -0.93
N MET A 135 10.14 14.54 -0.52
CA MET A 135 9.34 14.43 0.71
C MET A 135 10.12 14.87 1.95
N ALA A 136 11.38 14.42 2.09
CA ALA A 136 12.24 14.84 3.20
C ALA A 136 12.60 16.34 3.14
N ARG A 137 12.85 16.88 1.95
CA ARG A 137 13.11 18.31 1.72
C ARG A 137 11.89 19.17 2.09
N ASP A 138 10.70 18.65 1.86
CA ASP A 138 9.44 19.31 2.21
C ASP A 138 9.10 19.23 3.71
N GLY A 139 9.90 18.50 4.50
CA GLY A 139 9.77 18.45 5.97
C GLY A 139 9.16 17.17 6.54
N PHE A 140 8.83 16.17 5.71
CA PHE A 140 8.43 14.87 6.23
C PHE A 140 9.61 14.18 6.94
N ARG A 141 9.33 13.60 8.11
CA ARG A 141 10.31 12.96 8.97
C ARG A 141 10.21 11.44 9.00
N ALA A 142 9.21 10.89 8.34
CA ALA A 142 9.07 9.46 8.10
C ALA A 142 8.35 9.22 6.77
N ILE A 143 8.77 8.18 6.05
CA ILE A 143 8.19 7.80 4.76
C ILE A 143 7.86 6.31 4.80
N ILE A 144 6.64 5.94 4.37
CA ILE A 144 6.21 4.54 4.27
C ILE A 144 5.82 4.25 2.83
N ILE A 145 6.63 3.49 2.12
CA ILE A 145 6.34 2.99 0.77
C ILE A 145 5.64 1.65 0.91
N LEU A 146 4.33 1.63 0.66
CA LEU A 146 3.50 0.42 0.75
C LEU A 146 3.21 -0.11 -0.65
N THR A 147 3.70 -1.30 -0.98
CA THR A 147 3.41 -1.92 -2.27
C THR A 147 2.32 -2.97 -2.15
N GLY A 148 1.30 -2.88 -3.01
CA GLY A 148 0.28 -3.91 -3.19
C GLY A 148 0.65 -4.93 -4.25
N HIS A 149 1.73 -4.72 -4.98
CA HIS A 149 2.26 -5.67 -5.95
C HIS A 149 3.35 -6.54 -5.32
N TYR A 150 3.25 -7.86 -5.50
CA TYR A 150 4.10 -8.84 -4.79
C TYR A 150 5.16 -9.48 -5.66
N GLY A 151 5.38 -9.00 -6.86
CA GLY A 151 6.52 -9.43 -7.68
C GLY A 151 7.81 -9.40 -6.86
N ALA A 152 8.62 -10.47 -6.92
CA ALA A 152 9.81 -10.58 -6.07
C ALA A 152 10.79 -9.40 -6.27
N ALA A 153 11.01 -8.98 -7.52
CA ALA A 153 11.83 -7.82 -7.83
C ALA A 153 11.24 -6.52 -7.28
N GLN A 154 9.91 -6.39 -7.26
CA GLN A 154 9.21 -5.25 -6.66
C GLN A 154 9.50 -5.14 -5.17
N GLN A 155 9.37 -6.22 -4.43
CA GLN A 155 9.62 -6.24 -2.99
C GLN A 155 11.07 -5.89 -2.66
N ILE A 156 12.02 -6.39 -3.47
CA ILE A 156 13.46 -6.10 -3.30
C ILE A 156 13.72 -4.62 -3.56
N VAL A 157 13.26 -4.06 -4.69
CA VAL A 157 13.55 -2.67 -5.03
C VAL A 157 12.93 -1.68 -4.04
N VAL A 158 11.72 -1.96 -3.55
CA VAL A 158 11.04 -1.11 -2.57
C VAL A 158 11.80 -1.11 -1.25
N ARG A 159 12.17 -2.28 -0.74
CA ARG A 159 12.91 -2.42 0.53
C ARG A 159 14.34 -1.88 0.43
N GLU A 160 15.05 -2.21 -0.66
CA GLU A 160 16.41 -1.71 -0.89
C GLU A 160 16.44 -0.18 -1.01
N THR A 161 15.47 0.41 -1.73
CA THR A 161 15.31 1.88 -1.79
C THR A 161 15.09 2.46 -0.40
N ALA A 162 14.22 1.87 0.40
CA ALA A 162 13.92 2.34 1.75
C ALA A 162 15.17 2.33 2.65
N VAL A 163 15.93 1.22 2.67
CA VAL A 163 17.18 1.12 3.44
C VAL A 163 18.20 2.18 2.99
N ARG A 164 18.37 2.37 1.67
CA ARG A 164 19.28 3.36 1.11
C ARG A 164 18.88 4.79 1.49
N MET A 165 17.58 5.09 1.40
CA MET A 165 17.06 6.42 1.71
C MET A 165 17.05 6.70 3.21
N SER A 166 16.79 5.72 4.06
CA SER A 166 16.93 5.89 5.51
C SER A 166 18.35 6.33 5.89
N ARG A 167 19.38 5.70 5.30
CA ARG A 167 20.78 6.09 5.50
C ARG A 167 21.12 7.46 4.93
N ALA A 168 20.63 7.74 3.70
CA ALA A 168 20.98 8.98 3.00
C ALA A 168 20.32 10.23 3.58
N LEU A 169 19.13 10.09 4.15
CA LEU A 169 18.31 11.18 4.65
C LEU A 169 18.33 11.31 6.17
N ALA A 170 18.88 10.30 6.88
CA ALA A 170 18.86 10.20 8.33
C ALA A 170 17.43 10.30 8.93
N ILE A 171 16.43 9.74 8.21
CA ILE A 171 15.05 9.58 8.66
C ILE A 171 14.58 8.15 8.37
N PRO A 172 13.62 7.59 9.11
CA PRO A 172 13.10 6.28 8.80
C PRO A 172 12.29 6.28 7.49
N VAL A 173 12.69 5.42 6.57
CA VAL A 173 11.96 5.09 5.35
C VAL A 173 11.68 3.59 5.39
N LEU A 174 10.40 3.22 5.48
CA LEU A 174 9.96 1.83 5.41
C LEU A 174 9.50 1.50 3.99
N GLY A 175 9.93 0.37 3.46
CA GLY A 175 9.45 -0.16 2.18
C GLY A 175 8.99 -1.61 2.36
N THR A 176 7.69 -1.88 2.22
CA THR A 176 7.14 -3.21 2.50
C THR A 176 5.89 -3.51 1.66
N PRO A 177 5.66 -4.76 1.25
CA PRO A 177 4.33 -5.19 0.84
C PRO A 177 3.41 -5.30 2.05
N GLU A 178 2.13 -5.00 1.87
CA GLU A 178 1.17 -4.96 2.97
C GLU A 178 0.95 -6.30 3.64
N TYR A 179 1.05 -7.43 2.92
CA TYR A 179 0.82 -8.76 3.51
C TYR A 179 1.84 -9.09 4.62
N LEU A 180 3.07 -8.58 4.55
CA LEU A 180 4.06 -8.77 5.62
C LEU A 180 3.61 -8.15 6.95
N LEU A 181 2.71 -7.19 6.89
CA LEU A 181 2.09 -6.62 8.08
C LEU A 181 0.95 -7.49 8.64
N ALA A 182 0.59 -8.61 7.99
CA ALA A 182 -0.53 -9.46 8.38
C ALA A 182 -0.19 -10.96 8.42
N LEU A 183 1.11 -11.32 8.41
CA LEU A 183 1.57 -12.71 8.43
C LEU A 183 1.07 -13.52 9.64
N ASP A 184 0.90 -12.90 10.79
CA ASP A 184 0.45 -13.54 12.02
C ASP A 184 -1.07 -13.80 12.08
N VAL A 185 -1.82 -13.27 11.12
CA VAL A 185 -3.24 -13.59 10.86
C VAL A 185 -3.40 -14.44 9.58
N ASP A 186 -2.37 -15.23 9.25
CA ASP A 186 -2.32 -16.20 8.17
C ASP A 186 -2.40 -15.64 6.74
N TYR A 187 -2.20 -14.33 6.56
CA TYR A 187 -2.08 -13.74 5.24
C TYR A 187 -0.62 -13.70 4.79
N THR A 188 -0.24 -14.62 3.91
CA THR A 188 1.15 -14.78 3.44
C THR A 188 1.41 -14.17 2.06
N GLY A 189 0.47 -13.38 1.55
CA GLY A 189 0.47 -12.88 0.18
C GLY A 189 0.02 -13.96 -0.80
N ASP A 190 -0.85 -13.59 -1.71
CA ASP A 190 -1.34 -14.44 -2.78
C ASP A 190 -1.44 -13.63 -4.08
N HIS A 191 -2.04 -14.16 -5.13
CA HIS A 191 -2.33 -13.39 -6.33
C HIS A 191 -3.75 -13.66 -6.79
N ALA A 192 -4.61 -12.64 -6.70
CA ALA A 192 -6.02 -12.72 -7.05
C ALA A 192 -6.78 -13.86 -6.33
N ALA A 193 -6.23 -14.36 -5.23
CA ALA A 193 -6.77 -15.48 -4.47
C ALA A 193 -7.52 -14.99 -3.23
N TRP A 194 -7.66 -15.82 -2.23
CA TRP A 194 -8.44 -15.53 -1.01
C TRP A 194 -8.12 -14.16 -0.38
N GLY A 195 -6.83 -13.86 -0.17
CA GLY A 195 -6.44 -12.69 0.60
C GLY A 195 -6.66 -11.38 -0.15
N GLU A 196 -6.12 -11.26 -1.38
CA GLU A 196 -6.32 -10.06 -2.20
C GLU A 196 -7.80 -9.84 -2.54
N THR A 197 -8.51 -10.91 -2.88
CA THR A 197 -9.95 -10.82 -3.19
C THR A 197 -10.74 -10.40 -1.96
N SER A 198 -10.44 -10.93 -0.77
CA SER A 198 -11.08 -10.53 0.48
C SER A 198 -10.80 -9.06 0.83
N LEU A 199 -9.55 -8.59 0.67
CA LEU A 199 -9.21 -7.18 0.83
C LEU A 199 -10.04 -6.30 -0.11
N MET A 200 -10.15 -6.66 -1.39
CA MET A 200 -10.94 -5.90 -2.36
C MET A 200 -12.44 -5.94 -2.04
N MET A 201 -12.98 -7.06 -1.57
CA MET A 201 -14.38 -7.14 -1.11
C MET A 201 -14.67 -6.20 0.07
N CYS A 202 -13.68 -5.95 0.93
CA CYS A 202 -13.80 -4.98 2.03
C CYS A 202 -13.58 -3.53 1.59
N LEU A 203 -12.54 -3.28 0.76
CA LEU A 203 -12.09 -1.94 0.39
C LEU A 203 -12.90 -1.35 -0.77
N TYR A 204 -13.23 -2.18 -1.76
CA TYR A 204 -13.89 -1.80 -3.02
C TYR A 204 -14.87 -2.89 -3.48
N PRO A 205 -15.98 -3.16 -2.75
CA PRO A 205 -16.86 -4.30 -2.98
C PRO A 205 -17.42 -4.40 -4.41
N ASN A 206 -17.65 -3.26 -5.06
CA ASN A 206 -18.17 -3.19 -6.42
C ASN A 206 -17.15 -3.58 -7.50
N THR A 207 -15.91 -3.89 -7.14
CA THR A 207 -14.84 -4.27 -8.07
C THR A 207 -14.57 -5.77 -8.11
N VAL A 208 -15.30 -6.55 -7.30
CA VAL A 208 -15.18 -8.02 -7.21
C VAL A 208 -16.49 -8.66 -7.64
N ASP A 209 -16.39 -9.64 -8.53
CA ASP A 209 -17.53 -10.43 -9.01
C ASP A 209 -17.14 -11.92 -9.10
N LEU A 210 -17.29 -12.64 -8.01
CA LEU A 210 -16.95 -14.07 -7.92
C LEU A 210 -17.77 -14.95 -8.87
N SER A 211 -18.95 -14.50 -9.34
CA SER A 211 -19.77 -15.26 -10.28
C SER A 211 -19.12 -15.45 -11.65
N ARG A 212 -18.11 -14.63 -11.97
CA ARG A 212 -17.33 -14.75 -13.21
C ARG A 212 -16.32 -15.91 -13.18
N LEU A 213 -15.99 -16.43 -11.99
CA LEU A 213 -15.12 -17.60 -11.87
C LEU A 213 -15.85 -18.85 -12.32
N GLY A 214 -15.26 -19.57 -13.29
CA GLY A 214 -15.70 -20.89 -13.73
C GLY A 214 -15.30 -21.98 -12.73
N GLU A 215 -14.73 -23.06 -13.25
CA GLU A 215 -14.12 -24.15 -12.48
C GLU A 215 -12.61 -23.96 -12.36
N PRO A 216 -11.99 -24.32 -11.22
CA PRO A 216 -10.54 -24.24 -11.05
C PRO A 216 -9.82 -25.24 -11.99
N PRO A 217 -8.54 -25.01 -12.35
CA PRO A 217 -7.70 -23.89 -11.90
C PRO A 217 -8.02 -22.58 -12.62
N TYR A 218 -8.06 -21.48 -11.88
CA TYR A 218 -8.36 -20.15 -12.44
C TYR A 218 -7.10 -19.52 -13.05
N GLN A 219 -7.23 -18.97 -14.27
CA GLN A 219 -6.12 -18.34 -14.97
C GLN A 219 -5.59 -17.10 -14.19
N GLY A 220 -4.28 -17.12 -13.91
CA GLY A 220 -3.60 -16.01 -13.24
C GLY A 220 -4.05 -15.81 -11.78
N VAL A 221 -4.51 -16.89 -11.12
CA VAL A 221 -4.83 -16.90 -9.69
C VAL A 221 -3.89 -17.86 -8.98
N SER A 222 -3.30 -17.44 -7.87
CA SER A 222 -2.36 -18.25 -7.10
C SER A 222 -2.55 -18.04 -5.60
N GLY A 223 -3.01 -19.09 -4.92
CA GLY A 223 -3.30 -19.09 -3.49
C GLY A 223 -4.50 -19.97 -3.16
N ARG A 224 -5.14 -19.69 -2.02
CA ARG A 224 -6.37 -20.34 -1.59
C ARG A 224 -7.52 -19.93 -2.52
N ASP A 225 -8.50 -20.82 -2.71
CA ASP A 225 -9.59 -20.61 -3.67
C ASP A 225 -10.43 -19.36 -3.34
N PRO A 226 -10.41 -18.31 -4.19
CA PRO A 226 -11.19 -17.12 -3.93
C PRO A 226 -12.71 -17.34 -4.00
N LYS A 227 -13.17 -18.30 -4.81
CA LYS A 227 -14.60 -18.56 -5.02
C LYS A 227 -15.29 -19.10 -3.76
N THR A 228 -14.57 -19.90 -2.99
CA THR A 228 -15.11 -20.59 -1.81
C THR A 228 -14.63 -20.03 -0.49
N GLU A 229 -13.48 -19.33 -0.48
CA GLU A 229 -12.84 -18.89 0.75
C GLU A 229 -12.79 -17.37 0.94
N ALA A 230 -12.88 -16.57 -0.14
CA ALA A 230 -12.81 -15.12 0.01
C ALA A 230 -14.08 -14.55 0.63
N SER A 231 -13.91 -13.62 1.58
CA SER A 231 -15.02 -12.96 2.25
C SER A 231 -14.68 -11.50 2.62
N ALA A 232 -15.74 -10.66 2.65
CA ALA A 232 -15.59 -9.29 3.14
C ALA A 232 -15.19 -9.23 4.63
N GLU A 233 -15.52 -10.27 5.41
CA GLU A 233 -15.16 -10.37 6.83
C GLU A 233 -13.66 -10.62 7.01
N ASP A 234 -13.09 -11.56 6.28
CA ASP A 234 -11.63 -11.76 6.25
C ASP A 234 -10.93 -10.49 5.76
N GLY A 235 -11.46 -9.88 4.70
CA GLY A 235 -10.95 -8.60 4.19
C GLY A 235 -10.95 -7.50 5.23
N ARG A 236 -11.95 -7.44 6.10
CA ARG A 236 -12.00 -6.49 7.23
C ARG A 236 -10.93 -6.81 8.26
N LEU A 237 -10.78 -8.07 8.68
CA LEU A 237 -9.72 -8.50 9.61
C LEU A 237 -8.32 -8.13 9.09
N LEU A 238 -8.03 -8.45 7.83
CA LEU A 238 -6.77 -8.12 7.17
C LEU A 238 -6.55 -6.60 7.11
N THR A 239 -7.58 -5.85 6.69
CA THR A 239 -7.54 -4.39 6.62
C THR A 239 -7.26 -3.78 7.99
N GLU A 240 -8.00 -4.15 9.02
CA GLU A 240 -7.84 -3.62 10.38
C GLU A 240 -6.45 -3.92 10.95
N THR A 241 -5.94 -5.12 10.71
CA THR A 241 -4.60 -5.54 11.13
C THR A 241 -3.52 -4.68 10.47
N ILE A 242 -3.56 -4.55 9.14
CA ILE A 242 -2.57 -3.79 8.38
C ILE A 242 -2.66 -2.30 8.72
N VAL A 243 -3.86 -1.72 8.70
CA VAL A 243 -4.10 -0.30 9.00
C VAL A 243 -3.64 0.07 10.41
N SER A 244 -3.92 -0.78 11.41
CA SER A 244 -3.49 -0.51 12.79
C SER A 244 -1.95 -0.47 12.91
N ARG A 245 -1.24 -1.37 12.25
CA ARG A 245 0.22 -1.41 12.26
C ARG A 245 0.83 -0.23 11.51
N LEU A 246 0.28 0.11 10.34
CA LEU A 246 0.69 1.29 9.59
C LEU A 246 0.47 2.58 10.38
N ALA A 247 -0.65 2.72 11.08
CA ALA A 247 -0.94 3.90 11.89
C ALA A 247 0.06 4.02 13.06
N ILE A 248 0.33 2.94 13.78
CA ILE A 248 1.33 2.92 14.87
C ILE A 248 2.72 3.32 14.33
N LEU A 249 3.11 2.80 13.18
CA LEU A 249 4.39 3.14 12.55
C LEU A 249 4.43 4.62 12.16
N ALA A 250 3.35 5.14 11.56
CA ALA A 250 3.29 6.55 11.16
C ALA A 250 3.41 7.51 12.34
N GLU A 251 2.85 7.15 13.50
CA GLU A 251 2.96 7.96 14.71
C GLU A 251 4.36 7.86 15.35
N LYS A 252 4.97 6.67 15.36
CA LYS A 252 6.22 6.41 16.07
C LYS A 252 7.48 6.75 15.28
N MET A 253 7.52 6.44 13.99
CA MET A 253 8.71 6.59 13.17
C MET A 253 9.32 8.01 13.21
N PRO A 254 8.55 9.10 13.15
CA PRO A 254 9.12 10.46 13.23
C PRO A 254 9.79 10.79 14.57
N THR A 255 9.53 10.01 15.61
CA THR A 255 10.04 10.24 16.99
C THR A 255 11.26 9.38 17.34
N TRP A 256 11.70 8.51 16.43
CA TRP A 256 12.84 7.65 16.69
C TRP A 256 14.13 8.46 16.79
N ASP A 257 14.93 8.17 17.80
CA ASP A 257 16.30 8.68 17.92
C ASP A 257 17.26 7.95 16.95
N ASP A 258 18.47 8.43 16.84
CA ASP A 258 19.48 7.89 15.92
C ASP A 258 19.75 6.41 16.19
N LYS A 259 19.74 5.98 17.47
CA LYS A 259 19.97 4.58 17.86
C LYS A 259 18.83 3.67 17.43
N MET A 260 17.58 4.13 17.56
CA MET A 260 16.41 3.38 17.11
C MET A 260 16.39 3.30 15.58
N LEU A 261 16.70 4.39 14.91
CA LEU A 261 16.81 4.45 13.46
C LEU A 261 17.89 3.48 12.93
N GLU A 262 19.06 3.43 13.56
CA GLU A 262 20.15 2.51 13.20
C GLU A 262 19.70 1.05 13.32
N ARG A 263 19.07 0.67 14.45
CA ARG A 263 18.55 -0.69 14.67
C ARG A 263 17.47 -1.07 13.63
N PHE A 264 16.59 -0.14 13.28
CA PHE A 264 15.63 -0.33 12.22
C PHE A 264 16.31 -0.59 10.88
N ILE A 265 17.24 0.29 10.48
CA ILE A 265 18.00 0.17 9.23
C ILE A 265 18.73 -1.17 9.16
N ASP A 266 19.34 -1.59 10.25
CA ASP A 266 20.07 -2.87 10.32
C ASP A 266 19.15 -4.07 10.13
N SER A 267 17.95 -4.05 10.74
CA SER A 267 16.99 -5.13 10.59
C SER A 267 16.48 -5.25 9.16
N GLU A 268 16.15 -4.13 8.53
CA GLU A 268 15.68 -4.10 7.14
C GLU A 268 16.82 -4.44 6.14
N ALA A 269 18.05 -3.99 6.42
CA ALA A 269 19.21 -4.34 5.60
C ALA A 269 19.53 -5.85 5.68
N ALA A 270 19.37 -6.48 6.84
CA ALA A 270 19.52 -7.93 6.97
C ALA A 270 18.49 -8.70 6.10
N LEU A 271 17.23 -8.24 6.05
CA LEU A 271 16.21 -8.79 5.17
C LEU A 271 16.60 -8.63 3.69
N VAL A 272 17.05 -7.45 3.27
CA VAL A 272 17.53 -7.21 1.91
C VAL A 272 18.68 -8.14 1.56
N ALA A 273 19.67 -8.26 2.43
CA ALA A 273 20.83 -9.12 2.22
C ALA A 273 20.40 -10.59 2.05
N LYS A 274 19.45 -11.06 2.88
CA LYS A 274 18.90 -12.42 2.78
C LYS A 274 18.16 -12.64 1.46
N GLN A 275 17.34 -11.68 1.03
CA GLN A 275 16.64 -11.75 -0.25
C GLN A 275 17.61 -11.83 -1.44
N LEU A 276 18.66 -11.01 -1.42
CA LEU A 276 19.67 -10.96 -2.48
C LEU A 276 20.58 -12.19 -2.47
N SER A 277 20.75 -12.88 -1.35
CA SER A 277 21.54 -14.10 -1.24
C SER A 277 20.81 -15.34 -1.77
N ALA A 278 19.51 -15.26 -2.01
CA ALA A 278 18.76 -16.36 -2.57
C ALA A 278 19.33 -16.78 -3.95
N PRO A 279 19.46 -18.09 -4.27
CA PRO A 279 20.01 -18.54 -5.52
C PRO A 279 19.24 -17.95 -6.71
N LYS A 280 19.96 -17.46 -7.73
CA LYS A 280 19.36 -16.89 -8.93
C LYS A 280 18.74 -18.01 -9.79
N GLY A 281 17.44 -17.95 -10.04
CA GLY A 281 16.73 -18.87 -10.92
C GLY A 281 15.22 -18.72 -10.81
N LYS A 282 14.49 -19.09 -11.89
CA LYS A 282 13.03 -18.86 -12.01
C LYS A 282 12.17 -19.36 -10.82
N ASN A 283 12.67 -20.31 -10.04
CA ASN A 283 11.95 -20.92 -8.93
C ASN A 283 12.43 -20.46 -7.53
N ASN A 284 13.55 -19.78 -7.42
CA ASN A 284 14.22 -19.60 -6.14
C ASN A 284 13.83 -18.34 -5.38
N ILE A 285 13.48 -17.26 -6.07
CA ILE A 285 12.99 -16.03 -5.42
C ILE A 285 11.64 -16.30 -4.76
N TRP A 286 10.72 -17.01 -5.43
CA TRP A 286 9.43 -17.44 -4.86
C TRP A 286 9.58 -18.43 -3.72
N THR A 287 10.53 -19.35 -3.81
CA THR A 287 10.79 -20.36 -2.78
C THR A 287 11.40 -19.71 -1.54
N ALA A 288 12.34 -18.78 -1.71
CA ALA A 288 12.92 -18.02 -0.64
C ALA A 288 11.85 -17.21 0.14
N TRP A 289 10.90 -16.59 -0.55
CA TRP A 289 9.80 -15.86 0.10
C TRP A 289 8.80 -16.76 0.84
N ARG A 290 8.43 -17.89 0.27
CA ARG A 290 7.53 -18.85 0.95
C ARG A 290 8.17 -19.40 2.23
N ASN A 291 9.48 -19.64 2.23
CA ASN A 291 10.20 -20.09 3.41
C ASN A 291 10.41 -18.96 4.44
N ILE A 292 10.57 -17.73 3.99
CA ILE A 292 10.64 -16.53 4.83
C ILE A 292 9.35 -16.32 5.61
N GLY A 293 8.18 -16.60 5.01
CA GLY A 293 6.88 -16.36 5.63
C GLY A 293 6.70 -16.98 7.01
N SER A 294 7.13 -18.21 7.22
CA SER A 294 7.00 -18.87 8.53
C SER A 294 7.93 -18.27 9.60
N ALA A 295 9.18 -17.98 9.27
CA ALA A 295 10.13 -17.37 10.17
C ALA A 295 9.82 -15.89 10.44
N MET A 296 9.20 -15.22 9.50
CA MET A 296 8.79 -13.81 9.61
C MET A 296 7.35 -13.62 10.09
N ARG A 297 6.68 -14.67 10.59
CA ARG A 297 5.27 -14.62 11.00
C ARG A 297 4.93 -13.41 11.89
N ASN A 298 5.84 -13.02 12.76
CA ASN A 298 5.65 -11.91 13.69
C ASN A 298 6.18 -10.55 13.18
N TYR A 299 6.69 -10.47 11.96
CA TYR A 299 7.36 -9.28 11.43
C TYR A 299 6.52 -8.00 11.59
N GLY A 300 5.28 -7.98 11.14
CA GLY A 300 4.43 -6.79 11.21
C GLY A 300 4.19 -6.31 12.64
N ARG A 301 4.03 -7.22 13.58
CA ARG A 301 3.90 -6.91 15.02
C ARG A 301 5.22 -6.42 15.60
N GLN A 302 6.32 -7.13 15.36
CA GLN A 302 7.65 -6.75 15.85
C GLN A 302 8.07 -5.36 15.32
N LEU A 303 7.76 -5.08 14.05
CA LEU A 303 8.03 -3.78 13.43
C LEU A 303 7.25 -2.65 14.14
N ALA A 304 5.94 -2.82 14.33
CA ALA A 304 5.09 -1.83 15.01
C ALA A 304 5.47 -1.63 16.50
N GLU A 305 6.01 -2.67 17.15
CA GLU A 305 6.51 -2.62 18.53
C GLU A 305 7.94 -2.07 18.63
N GLY A 306 8.68 -1.90 17.52
CA GLY A 306 10.08 -1.47 17.52
C GLY A 306 11.07 -2.56 17.95
N ARG A 307 10.69 -3.82 17.79
CA ARG A 307 11.48 -5.01 18.18
C ARG A 307 12.40 -5.46 17.05
N PHE A 308 13.31 -4.58 16.63
CA PHE A 308 14.16 -4.78 15.45
C PHE A 308 15.17 -5.91 15.61
N GLU A 309 15.65 -6.15 16.83
CA GLU A 309 16.57 -7.27 17.10
C GLU A 309 15.89 -8.63 16.92
N ASP A 310 14.60 -8.72 17.25
CA ASP A 310 13.82 -9.95 17.01
C ASP A 310 13.60 -10.21 15.52
N ILE A 311 13.40 -9.14 14.73
CA ILE A 311 13.34 -9.24 13.27
C ILE A 311 14.67 -9.76 12.73
N LYS A 312 15.79 -9.17 13.17
CA LYS A 312 17.14 -9.56 12.75
C LYS A 312 17.47 -11.00 13.13
N ALA A 313 17.08 -11.43 14.34
CA ALA A 313 17.23 -12.81 14.79
C ALA A 313 16.42 -13.80 13.95
N SER A 314 15.17 -13.43 13.59
CA SER A 314 14.32 -14.24 12.70
C SER A 314 14.95 -14.40 11.32
N VAL A 315 15.55 -13.33 10.77
CA VAL A 315 16.26 -13.36 9.47
C VAL A 315 17.52 -14.24 9.53
N ALA A 316 18.26 -14.21 10.64
CA ALA A 316 19.47 -15.03 10.80
C ALA A 316 19.15 -16.54 10.87
N GLY A 317 17.95 -16.91 11.33
CA GLY A 317 17.45 -18.28 11.36
C GLY A 317 16.96 -18.84 10.01
N LEU A 318 16.92 -18.02 8.99
CA LEU A 318 16.54 -18.38 7.61
C LEU A 318 17.75 -18.92 6.82
#